data_ac8f7be6dd4a89fcfa358cc677c43bf6
#
_entry.id   ac8f7be6dd4a89fcfa358cc677c43bf6
#
_cell.length_a   1.000
_cell.length_b   1.000
_cell.length_c   1.000
_cell.angle_alpha   90.00
_cell.angle_beta   90.00
_cell.angle_gamma   90.00
#
_symmetry.space_group_name_H-M   'P 1'
#
loop_
_entity.id
_entity.type
_entity.pdbx_description
1 polymer ?
#
loop_
_entity_poly.entity_id
_entity_poly.type
_entity_poly.pdbx_seq_one_letter_code
_entity_poly.pdbx_strand_id
1 'polypeptide(L)'
;MNETLVVIVRVIISFFTLLIFTRLLGKQEVGQLSFFDYINGITIGSIAATLATDLSSTAWSHWVGLFGYTLLTGLLQYLTIKNRYLGKVLDGEPTVVIENGKILEKNLSKMRVKMSEFMMLLRDQNIFDITQVEYAIFEVNGKLSVLRKAEYHPVTRKDLYIPSTPSGLATEVIQDGIIIEQNLKQRNKDIDWLYQQIQASGINGIKQVAYALILPNDQLYIDTFKDQINKKSDMGDYQGPY
;
A
#
# COMPACT_ATOMS: atom_id res chain seq x y z
N MET A 1 28.05 21.07 25.62
CA MET A 1 26.65 20.68 25.61
C MET A 1 26.62 19.16 25.77
N ASN A 2 25.71 18.60 26.55
CA ASN A 2 25.69 17.15 26.76
C ASN A 2 25.41 16.46 25.38
N GLU A 3 26.28 15.56 24.95
CA GLU A 3 26.18 14.86 23.66
C GLU A 3 24.83 14.15 23.53
N THR A 4 24.33 13.57 24.62
CA THR A 4 23.00 12.94 24.65
C THR A 4 21.88 13.92 24.25
N LEU A 5 21.93 15.15 24.75
CA LEU A 5 20.93 16.18 24.41
C LEU A 5 21.02 16.57 22.93
N VAL A 6 22.24 16.68 22.41
CA VAL A 6 22.46 16.96 20.95
C VAL A 6 21.85 15.85 20.10
N VAL A 7 22.12 14.60 20.44
CA VAL A 7 21.56 13.44 19.71
C VAL A 7 20.03 13.44 19.76
N ILE A 8 19.42 13.67 20.93
CA ILE A 8 17.94 13.74 21.05
C ILE A 8 17.37 14.80 20.13
N VAL A 9 17.93 16.00 20.10
CA VAL A 9 17.47 17.08 19.23
C VAL A 9 17.63 16.71 17.76
N ARG A 10 18.77 16.14 17.38
CA ARG A 10 19.04 15.69 16.00
C ARG A 10 18.08 14.57 15.56
N VAL A 11 17.76 13.61 16.45
CA VAL A 11 16.78 12.55 16.18
C VAL A 11 15.40 13.14 15.87
N ILE A 12 14.94 14.10 16.67
CA ILE A 12 13.65 14.78 16.45
C ILE A 12 13.64 15.50 15.10
N ILE A 13 14.69 16.25 14.81
CA ILE A 13 14.81 16.97 13.52
C ILE A 13 14.82 15.98 12.35
N SER A 14 15.64 14.93 12.44
CA SER A 14 15.74 13.90 11.39
C SER A 14 14.40 13.21 11.14
N PHE A 15 13.69 12.83 12.22
CA PHE A 15 12.40 12.16 12.15
C PHE A 15 11.34 13.02 11.44
N PHE A 16 11.16 14.26 11.85
CA PHE A 16 10.16 15.13 11.24
C PHE A 16 10.55 15.56 9.83
N THR A 17 11.85 15.78 9.57
CA THR A 17 12.33 16.05 8.20
C THR A 17 12.02 14.87 7.28
N LEU A 18 12.33 13.64 7.70
CA LEU A 18 12.04 12.43 6.94
C LEU A 18 10.52 12.24 6.71
N LEU A 19 9.70 12.48 7.73
CA LEU A 19 8.25 12.41 7.64
C LEU A 19 7.69 13.38 6.58
N ILE A 20 8.19 14.62 6.58
CA ILE A 20 7.76 15.63 5.61
C ILE A 20 8.22 15.25 4.19
N PHE A 21 9.48 14.86 4.05
CA PHE A 21 10.07 14.54 2.74
C PHE A 21 9.43 13.32 2.10
N THR A 22 9.16 12.26 2.87
CA THR A 22 8.46 11.08 2.35
C THR A 22 7.02 11.40 1.93
N ARG A 23 6.34 12.31 2.63
CA ARG A 23 5.01 12.78 2.21
C ARG A 23 5.04 13.61 0.93
N LEU A 24 6.10 14.41 0.73
CA LEU A 24 6.29 15.20 -0.50
C LEU A 24 6.61 14.32 -1.71
N LEU A 25 7.35 13.23 -1.54
CA LEU A 25 7.66 12.27 -2.60
C LEU A 25 6.43 11.45 -3.05
N GLY A 26 5.37 11.39 -2.26
CA GLY A 26 4.09 10.80 -2.66
C GLY A 26 3.74 9.50 -1.94
N LYS A 27 2.60 8.91 -2.35
CA LYS A 27 2.02 7.69 -1.75
C LYS A 27 2.27 6.49 -2.65
N GLN A 28 3.52 6.10 -2.84
CA GLN A 28 3.81 4.83 -3.53
C GLN A 28 3.77 3.68 -2.51
N GLU A 29 3.08 2.61 -2.86
CA GLU A 29 3.13 1.38 -2.07
C GLU A 29 4.52 0.76 -2.18
N VAL A 30 5.10 0.34 -1.06
CA VAL A 30 6.42 -0.31 -1.01
C VAL A 30 6.50 -1.52 -1.96
N GLY A 31 5.38 -2.25 -2.12
CA GLY A 31 5.30 -3.40 -3.02
C GLY A 31 5.21 -3.06 -4.51
N GLN A 32 5.09 -1.77 -4.87
CA GLN A 32 5.00 -1.30 -6.26
C GLN A 32 6.17 -0.39 -6.67
N LEU A 33 7.14 -0.18 -5.76
CA LEU A 33 8.32 0.62 -6.04
C LEU A 33 9.16 -0.03 -7.15
N SER A 34 9.68 0.79 -8.06
CA SER A 34 10.74 0.37 -8.96
C SER A 34 12.02 0.05 -8.15
N PHE A 35 12.96 -0.67 -8.75
CA PHE A 35 14.26 -0.92 -8.10
C PHE A 35 14.98 0.40 -7.75
N PHE A 36 14.86 1.41 -8.60
CA PHE A 36 15.45 2.73 -8.39
C PHE A 36 14.81 3.45 -7.19
N ASP A 37 13.48 3.43 -7.07
CA ASP A 37 12.77 4.02 -5.93
C ASP A 37 13.14 3.36 -4.60
N TYR A 38 13.27 2.02 -4.60
CA TYR A 38 13.70 1.26 -3.43
C TYR A 38 15.09 1.68 -2.95
N ILE A 39 16.06 1.78 -3.86
CA ILE A 39 17.43 2.23 -3.54
C ILE A 39 17.42 3.68 -3.05
N ASN A 40 16.63 4.55 -3.66
CA ASN A 40 16.48 5.94 -3.21
C ASN A 40 15.94 6.02 -1.79
N GLY A 41 14.93 5.23 -1.44
CA GLY A 41 14.37 5.17 -0.09
C GLY A 41 15.41 4.74 0.95
N ILE A 42 16.22 3.71 0.66
CA ILE A 42 17.31 3.26 1.53
C ILE A 42 18.36 4.37 1.71
N THR A 43 18.73 5.06 0.62
CA THR A 43 19.74 6.12 0.66
C THR A 43 19.25 7.32 1.49
N ILE A 44 18.00 7.76 1.27
CA ILE A 44 17.38 8.83 2.05
C ILE A 44 17.35 8.46 3.53
N GLY A 45 16.94 7.22 3.87
CA GLY A 45 16.94 6.72 5.24
C GLY A 45 18.34 6.70 5.88
N SER A 46 19.36 6.31 5.12
CA SER A 46 20.76 6.28 5.58
C SER A 46 21.29 7.69 5.87
N ILE A 47 21.00 8.67 5.01
CA ILE A 47 21.38 10.07 5.24
C ILE A 47 20.66 10.64 6.48
N ALA A 48 19.38 10.29 6.67
CA ALA A 48 18.62 10.69 7.84
C ALA A 48 19.17 10.08 9.14
N ALA A 49 19.65 8.84 9.08
CA ALA A 49 20.30 8.19 10.22
C ALA A 49 21.62 8.87 10.61
N THR A 50 22.46 9.24 9.62
CA THR A 50 23.69 10.00 9.89
C THR A 50 23.40 11.39 10.44
N LEU A 51 22.37 12.08 9.97
CA LEU A 51 21.90 13.36 10.54
C LEU A 51 21.60 13.22 12.05
N ALA A 52 20.99 12.11 12.44
CA ALA A 52 20.61 11.86 13.82
C ALA A 52 21.80 11.54 14.74
N THR A 53 22.78 10.75 14.27
CA THR A 53 23.76 10.09 15.15
C THR A 53 25.21 10.54 14.95
N ASP A 54 25.57 11.09 13.79
CA ASP A 54 26.95 11.52 13.54
C ASP A 54 27.26 12.88 14.18
N LEU A 55 28.02 12.85 15.27
CA LEU A 55 28.49 14.06 15.98
C LEU A 55 29.82 14.59 15.44
N SER A 56 30.50 13.89 14.55
CA SER A 56 31.80 14.28 13.99
C SER A 56 31.69 15.45 13.02
N SER A 57 30.50 15.69 12.47
CA SER A 57 30.20 16.75 11.52
C SER A 57 28.98 17.60 11.92
N THR A 58 28.79 18.72 11.23
CA THR A 58 27.67 19.64 11.51
C THR A 58 26.34 19.02 11.05
N ALA A 59 25.31 19.07 11.87
CA ALA A 59 23.96 18.63 11.52
C ALA A 59 23.42 19.29 10.23
N TRP A 60 23.84 20.55 10.00
CA TRP A 60 23.45 21.32 8.82
C TRP A 60 23.91 20.66 7.50
N SER A 61 25.16 20.17 7.45
CA SER A 61 25.66 19.49 6.24
C SER A 61 24.87 18.26 5.88
N HIS A 62 24.53 17.43 6.88
CA HIS A 62 23.68 16.25 6.67
C HIS A 62 22.26 16.62 6.26
N TRP A 63 21.70 17.67 6.89
CA TRP A 63 20.36 18.13 6.52
C TRP A 63 20.31 18.67 5.07
N VAL A 64 21.31 19.44 4.65
CA VAL A 64 21.42 19.91 3.25
C VAL A 64 21.58 18.72 2.30
N GLY A 65 22.36 17.69 2.67
CA GLY A 65 22.50 16.46 1.89
C GLY A 65 21.18 15.71 1.76
N LEU A 66 20.44 15.57 2.85
CA LEU A 66 19.12 14.93 2.88
C LEU A 66 18.11 15.69 2.01
N PHE A 67 18.05 17.01 2.15
CA PHE A 67 17.21 17.89 1.35
C PHE A 67 17.54 17.80 -0.14
N GLY A 68 18.82 17.93 -0.49
CA GLY A 68 19.30 17.89 -1.88
C GLY A 68 18.98 16.55 -2.54
N TYR A 69 19.21 15.42 -1.83
CA TYR A 69 18.91 14.10 -2.36
C TYR A 69 17.40 13.90 -2.56
N THR A 70 16.59 14.31 -1.59
CA THR A 70 15.11 14.25 -1.70
C THR A 70 14.58 15.13 -2.83
N LEU A 71 15.13 16.35 -2.98
CA LEU A 71 14.77 17.26 -4.06
C LEU A 71 15.09 16.66 -5.44
N LEU A 72 16.29 16.07 -5.60
CA LEU A 72 16.68 15.40 -6.85
C LEU A 72 15.77 14.22 -7.15
N THR A 73 15.45 13.39 -6.15
CA THR A 73 14.52 12.27 -6.31
C THR A 73 13.14 12.76 -6.78
N GLY A 74 12.57 13.76 -6.11
CA GLY A 74 11.28 14.34 -6.49
C GLY A 74 11.30 15.02 -7.88
N LEU A 75 12.41 15.68 -8.24
CA LEU A 75 12.60 16.26 -9.57
C LEU A 75 12.63 15.15 -10.64
N LEU A 76 13.37 14.08 -10.41
CA LEU A 76 13.43 12.94 -11.34
C LEU A 76 12.06 12.28 -11.50
N GLN A 77 11.33 12.04 -10.40
CA GLN A 77 9.95 11.53 -10.45
C GLN A 77 9.03 12.44 -11.28
N TYR A 78 9.12 13.77 -11.08
CA TYR A 78 8.36 14.71 -11.89
C TYR A 78 8.72 14.65 -13.37
N LEU A 79 10.01 14.54 -13.70
CA LEU A 79 10.49 14.45 -15.08
C LEU A 79 10.09 13.13 -15.75
N THR A 80 10.09 12.01 -15.03
CA THR A 80 9.64 10.70 -15.57
C THR A 80 8.16 10.70 -15.93
N ILE A 81 7.32 11.37 -15.14
CA ILE A 81 5.89 11.58 -15.44
C ILE A 81 5.71 12.38 -16.75
N LYS A 82 6.56 13.37 -16.98
CA LYS A 82 6.46 14.27 -18.16
C LYS A 82 7.15 13.69 -19.40
N ASN A 83 8.15 12.87 -19.22
CA ASN A 83 8.96 12.31 -20.31
C ASN A 83 9.02 10.79 -20.23
N ARG A 84 8.25 10.14 -21.12
CA ARG A 84 8.18 8.68 -21.18
C ARG A 84 9.55 8.02 -21.42
N TYR A 85 10.44 8.65 -22.17
CA TYR A 85 11.77 8.09 -22.44
C TYR A 85 12.62 8.04 -21.14
N LEU A 86 12.57 9.14 -20.37
CA LEU A 86 13.25 9.16 -19.05
C LEU A 86 12.68 8.12 -18.10
N GLY A 87 11.35 7.95 -18.07
CA GLY A 87 10.71 6.91 -17.27
C GLY A 87 11.24 5.52 -17.63
N LYS A 88 11.31 5.18 -18.93
CA LYS A 88 11.87 3.89 -19.38
C LYS A 88 13.33 3.66 -18.97
N VAL A 89 14.15 4.72 -19.01
CA VAL A 89 15.59 4.62 -18.66
C VAL A 89 15.79 4.46 -17.15
N LEU A 90 14.99 5.17 -16.33
CA LEU A 90 15.16 5.19 -14.87
C LEU A 90 14.40 4.06 -14.18
N ASP A 91 13.15 3.87 -14.54
CA ASP A 91 12.27 2.89 -13.87
C ASP A 91 12.33 1.51 -14.55
N GLY A 92 12.75 1.47 -15.81
CA GLY A 92 12.71 0.26 -16.63
C GLY A 92 11.40 0.11 -17.41
N GLU A 93 11.28 -1.02 -18.12
CA GLU A 93 10.07 -1.39 -18.85
C GLU A 93 9.63 -2.81 -18.47
N PRO A 94 8.32 -3.07 -18.40
CA PRO A 94 7.81 -4.43 -18.28
C PRO A 94 8.29 -5.30 -19.44
N THR A 95 8.62 -6.55 -19.17
CA THR A 95 9.16 -7.47 -20.16
C THR A 95 8.28 -8.71 -20.29
N VAL A 96 7.80 -8.99 -21.51
CA VAL A 96 7.04 -10.21 -21.78
C VAL A 96 7.95 -11.43 -21.67
N VAL A 97 7.56 -12.41 -20.85
CA VAL A 97 8.33 -13.65 -20.59
C VAL A 97 7.57 -14.91 -20.99
N ILE A 98 6.25 -14.84 -21.14
CA ILE A 98 5.44 -15.84 -21.88
C ILE A 98 4.60 -15.08 -22.89
N GLU A 99 4.56 -15.59 -24.12
CA GLU A 99 3.72 -15.10 -25.19
C GLU A 99 3.06 -16.27 -25.92
N ASN A 100 1.71 -16.23 -26.04
CA ASN A 100 0.93 -17.31 -26.66
C ASN A 100 1.28 -18.71 -26.08
N GLY A 101 1.46 -18.79 -24.77
CA GLY A 101 1.79 -20.04 -24.07
C GLY A 101 3.23 -20.52 -24.21
N LYS A 102 4.13 -19.75 -24.84
CA LYS A 102 5.54 -20.10 -25.02
C LYS A 102 6.45 -19.22 -24.16
N ILE A 103 7.39 -19.85 -23.47
CA ILE A 103 8.39 -19.14 -22.67
C ILE A 103 9.38 -18.43 -23.60
N LEU A 104 9.69 -17.18 -23.28
CA LEU A 104 10.71 -16.38 -23.97
C LEU A 104 12.03 -16.39 -23.15
N GLU A 105 12.81 -17.45 -23.29
CA GLU A 105 14.03 -17.69 -22.49
C GLU A 105 15.07 -16.59 -22.68
N LYS A 106 15.15 -16.00 -23.87
CA LYS A 106 16.05 -14.87 -24.15
C LYS A 106 15.71 -13.65 -23.28
N ASN A 107 14.43 -13.41 -23.02
CA ASN A 107 13.98 -12.29 -22.19
C ASN A 107 14.29 -12.56 -20.70
N LEU A 108 14.06 -13.79 -20.22
CA LEU A 108 14.47 -14.21 -18.87
C LEU A 108 15.99 -14.05 -18.68
N SER A 109 16.79 -14.49 -19.67
CA SER A 109 18.24 -14.38 -19.64
C SER A 109 18.72 -12.91 -19.59
N LYS A 110 18.12 -12.01 -20.38
CA LYS A 110 18.43 -10.57 -20.35
C LYS A 110 18.20 -9.97 -18.97
N MET A 111 17.12 -10.38 -18.27
CA MET A 111 16.79 -9.94 -16.92
C MET A 111 17.59 -10.67 -15.83
N ARG A 112 18.41 -11.65 -16.20
CA ARG A 112 19.18 -12.51 -15.27
C ARG A 112 18.27 -13.30 -14.30
N VAL A 113 17.06 -13.65 -14.74
CA VAL A 113 16.11 -14.47 -13.99
C VAL A 113 16.30 -15.93 -14.37
N LYS A 114 16.53 -16.78 -13.37
CA LYS A 114 16.63 -18.22 -13.58
C LYS A 114 15.26 -18.85 -13.79
N MET A 115 15.20 -19.96 -14.53
CA MET A 115 13.96 -20.71 -14.73
C MET A 115 13.30 -21.12 -13.39
N SER A 116 14.09 -21.50 -12.38
CA SER A 116 13.59 -21.85 -11.05
C SER A 116 12.91 -20.68 -10.33
N GLU A 117 13.48 -19.48 -10.46
CA GLU A 117 12.91 -18.23 -9.91
C GLU A 117 11.63 -17.86 -10.65
N PHE A 118 11.64 -17.96 -11.98
CA PHE A 118 10.46 -17.74 -12.79
C PHE A 118 9.30 -18.68 -12.43
N MET A 119 9.58 -19.98 -12.27
CA MET A 119 8.59 -20.95 -11.82
C MET A 119 8.09 -20.70 -10.39
N MET A 120 8.93 -20.13 -9.51
CA MET A 120 8.49 -19.67 -8.19
C MET A 120 7.50 -18.51 -8.29
N LEU A 121 7.81 -17.49 -9.11
CA LEU A 121 6.93 -16.36 -9.33
C LEU A 121 5.57 -16.76 -9.95
N LEU A 122 5.53 -17.78 -10.80
CA LEU A 122 4.26 -18.33 -11.29
C LEU A 122 3.44 -18.95 -10.16
N ARG A 123 4.08 -19.70 -9.24
CA ARG A 123 3.36 -20.26 -8.07
C ARG A 123 2.87 -19.18 -7.12
N ASP A 124 3.59 -18.08 -6.95
CA ASP A 124 3.13 -16.92 -6.16
C ASP A 124 1.85 -16.29 -6.75
N GLN A 125 1.64 -16.44 -8.07
CA GLN A 125 0.39 -16.07 -8.75
C GLN A 125 -0.66 -17.20 -8.77
N ASN A 126 -0.48 -18.25 -7.97
CA ASN A 126 -1.33 -19.45 -7.96
C ASN A 126 -1.39 -20.18 -9.32
N ILE A 127 -0.30 -20.12 -10.08
CA ILE A 127 -0.13 -20.86 -11.33
C ILE A 127 0.82 -22.02 -11.09
N PHE A 128 0.27 -23.22 -10.94
CA PHE A 128 1.06 -24.44 -10.77
C PHE A 128 1.25 -25.21 -12.07
N ASP A 129 0.40 -24.93 -13.06
CA ASP A 129 0.47 -25.51 -14.39
C ASP A 129 0.70 -24.40 -15.43
N ILE A 130 1.92 -24.34 -15.96
CA ILE A 130 2.33 -23.33 -16.94
C ILE A 130 1.55 -23.42 -18.25
N THR A 131 0.97 -24.57 -18.56
CA THR A 131 0.17 -24.76 -19.79
C THR A 131 -1.10 -23.91 -19.79
N GLN A 132 -1.55 -23.46 -18.63
CA GLN A 132 -2.69 -22.55 -18.45
C GLN A 132 -2.39 -21.10 -18.80
N VAL A 133 -1.11 -20.73 -18.95
CA VAL A 133 -0.69 -19.35 -19.18
C VAL A 133 -0.72 -19.01 -20.66
N GLU A 134 -1.34 -17.90 -20.99
CA GLU A 134 -1.32 -17.31 -22.35
C GLU A 134 -0.21 -16.27 -22.45
N TYR A 135 -0.18 -15.30 -21.51
CA TYR A 135 0.85 -14.27 -21.40
C TYR A 135 1.38 -14.17 -19.97
N ALA A 136 2.66 -13.89 -19.82
CA ALA A 136 3.25 -13.47 -18.56
C ALA A 136 4.18 -12.29 -18.79
N ILE A 137 4.08 -11.27 -17.93
CA ILE A 137 4.84 -10.03 -18.02
C ILE A 137 5.60 -9.85 -16.70
N PHE A 138 6.91 -9.70 -16.82
CA PHE A 138 7.76 -9.35 -15.69
C PHE A 138 7.73 -7.83 -15.50
N GLU A 139 7.21 -7.38 -14.37
CA GLU A 139 7.01 -5.98 -14.06
C GLU A 139 8.31 -5.31 -13.57
N VAL A 140 8.36 -3.99 -13.63
CA VAL A 140 9.51 -3.19 -13.19
C VAL A 140 9.81 -3.32 -11.68
N ASN A 141 8.82 -3.73 -10.89
CA ASN A 141 8.97 -3.99 -9.45
C ASN A 141 9.36 -5.45 -9.11
N GLY A 142 9.71 -6.25 -10.13
CA GLY A 142 10.11 -7.65 -9.95
C GLY A 142 8.95 -8.64 -9.78
N LYS A 143 7.70 -8.20 -9.86
CA LYS A 143 6.53 -9.10 -9.81
C LYS A 143 6.21 -9.67 -11.19
N LEU A 144 5.40 -10.71 -11.20
CA LEU A 144 4.90 -11.33 -12.43
C LEU A 144 3.41 -11.09 -12.57
N SER A 145 2.99 -10.48 -13.69
CA SER A 145 1.59 -10.38 -14.10
C SER A 145 1.29 -11.52 -15.08
N VAL A 146 0.20 -12.26 -14.83
CA VAL A 146 -0.13 -13.45 -15.61
C VAL A 146 -1.55 -13.35 -16.17
N LEU A 147 -1.67 -13.55 -17.46
CA LEU A 147 -2.94 -13.78 -18.16
C LEU A 147 -3.08 -15.27 -18.45
N ARG A 148 -4.12 -15.90 -17.90
CA ARG A 148 -4.45 -17.30 -18.21
C ARG A 148 -5.11 -17.39 -19.58
N LYS A 149 -5.06 -18.56 -20.19
CA LYS A 149 -5.85 -18.87 -21.40
C LYS A 149 -7.35 -18.79 -21.08
N ALA A 150 -8.15 -18.46 -22.08
CA ALA A 150 -9.57 -18.19 -21.92
C ALA A 150 -10.33 -19.33 -21.21
N GLU A 151 -9.97 -20.58 -21.51
CA GLU A 151 -10.60 -21.78 -20.89
C GLU A 151 -10.32 -21.94 -19.39
N TYR A 152 -9.34 -21.20 -18.85
CA TYR A 152 -8.98 -21.21 -17.41
C TYR A 152 -9.39 -19.92 -16.69
N HIS A 153 -10.16 -19.04 -17.37
CA HIS A 153 -10.69 -17.85 -16.70
C HIS A 153 -11.84 -18.23 -15.79
N PRO A 154 -11.95 -17.59 -14.62
CA PRO A 154 -13.13 -17.74 -13.78
C PRO A 154 -14.39 -17.29 -14.53
N VAL A 155 -15.46 -18.07 -14.43
CA VAL A 155 -16.77 -17.69 -14.97
C VAL A 155 -17.31 -16.48 -14.21
N THR A 156 -17.71 -15.46 -14.93
CA THR A 156 -18.27 -14.23 -14.36
C THR A 156 -19.81 -14.23 -14.43
N ARG A 157 -20.44 -13.33 -13.64
CA ARG A 157 -21.89 -13.13 -13.74
C ARG A 157 -22.33 -12.72 -15.15
N LYS A 158 -21.45 -11.98 -15.87
CA LYS A 158 -21.71 -11.56 -17.24
C LYS A 158 -21.78 -12.77 -18.18
N ASP A 159 -20.88 -13.73 -18.03
CA ASP A 159 -20.84 -14.93 -18.87
C ASP A 159 -22.10 -15.82 -18.68
N LEU A 160 -22.67 -15.77 -17.48
CA LEU A 160 -23.90 -16.49 -17.11
C LEU A 160 -25.17 -15.66 -17.34
N TYR A 161 -25.05 -14.44 -17.90
CA TYR A 161 -26.19 -13.52 -18.10
C TYR A 161 -26.95 -13.20 -16.81
N ILE A 162 -26.30 -13.27 -15.64
CA ILE A 162 -26.92 -12.96 -14.36
C ILE A 162 -26.90 -11.44 -14.17
N PRO A 163 -28.08 -10.79 -14.00
CA PRO A 163 -28.15 -9.36 -13.76
C PRO A 163 -27.30 -8.96 -12.53
N SER A 164 -26.59 -7.86 -12.65
CA SER A 164 -25.79 -7.30 -11.54
C SER A 164 -26.05 -5.80 -11.42
N THR A 165 -26.31 -5.36 -10.23
CA THR A 165 -26.36 -3.93 -9.91
C THR A 165 -24.97 -3.47 -9.46
N PRO A 166 -24.55 -2.24 -9.80
CA PRO A 166 -23.32 -1.68 -9.26
C PRO A 166 -23.36 -1.66 -7.73
N SER A 167 -22.33 -2.20 -7.09
CA SER A 167 -22.13 -2.03 -5.66
C SER A 167 -21.40 -0.73 -5.42
N GLY A 168 -21.92 0.12 -4.52
CA GLY A 168 -21.22 1.31 -4.05
C GLY A 168 -20.11 0.96 -3.05
N LEU A 169 -19.41 1.97 -2.57
CA LEU A 169 -18.45 1.84 -1.48
C LEU A 169 -19.14 2.05 -0.13
N ALA A 170 -18.78 1.27 0.87
CA ALA A 170 -19.13 1.58 2.25
C ALA A 170 -18.41 2.87 2.68
N THR A 171 -19.08 3.68 3.50
CA THR A 171 -18.57 4.98 3.95
C THR A 171 -18.50 4.99 5.46
N GLU A 172 -17.29 5.17 5.99
CA GLU A 172 -17.05 5.26 7.43
C GLU A 172 -17.70 6.53 8.01
N VAL A 173 -18.43 6.38 9.10
CA VAL A 173 -19.15 7.50 9.73
C VAL A 173 -18.88 7.62 11.22
N ILE A 174 -18.38 6.57 11.87
CA ILE A 174 -17.86 6.62 13.24
C ILE A 174 -16.57 5.81 13.30
N GLN A 175 -15.56 6.38 13.93
CA GLN A 175 -14.33 5.71 14.33
C GLN A 175 -13.99 6.09 15.78
N ASP A 176 -13.74 5.09 16.63
CA ASP A 176 -13.35 5.25 18.04
C ASP A 176 -14.31 6.17 18.83
N GLY A 177 -15.61 6.08 18.58
CA GLY A 177 -16.62 6.91 19.22
C GLY A 177 -16.67 8.35 18.72
N ILE A 178 -16.01 8.67 17.61
CA ILE A 178 -15.95 10.01 17.00
C ILE A 178 -16.72 9.98 15.67
N ILE A 179 -17.65 10.92 15.50
CA ILE A 179 -18.42 11.05 14.26
C ILE A 179 -17.57 11.72 13.18
N ILE A 180 -17.62 11.17 11.97
CA ILE A 180 -16.99 11.75 10.77
C ILE A 180 -18.07 12.47 9.95
N GLU A 181 -18.38 13.71 10.35
CA GLU A 181 -19.48 14.50 9.76
C GLU A 181 -19.36 14.71 8.25
N GLN A 182 -18.12 14.87 7.75
CA GLN A 182 -17.87 15.03 6.32
C GLN A 182 -18.42 13.84 5.52
N ASN A 183 -18.25 12.64 6.05
CA ASN A 183 -18.66 11.40 5.41
C ASN A 183 -20.18 11.21 5.46
N LEU A 184 -20.84 11.63 6.55
CA LEU A 184 -22.31 11.69 6.64
C LEU A 184 -22.88 12.59 5.56
N LYS A 185 -22.33 13.79 5.41
CA LYS A 185 -22.75 14.77 4.39
C LYS A 185 -22.59 14.23 2.97
N GLN A 186 -21.49 13.48 2.69
CA GLN A 186 -21.27 12.84 1.39
C GLN A 186 -22.35 11.80 1.05
N ARG A 187 -22.95 11.18 2.08
CA ARG A 187 -24.04 10.20 1.95
C ARG A 187 -25.43 10.85 2.06
N ASN A 188 -25.52 12.20 2.07
CA ASN A 188 -26.77 12.95 2.29
C ASN A 188 -27.50 12.53 3.58
N LYS A 189 -26.73 12.24 4.63
CA LYS A 189 -27.23 11.92 5.97
C LYS A 189 -26.75 12.99 6.95
N ASP A 190 -27.50 13.16 8.03
CA ASP A 190 -27.16 14.07 9.12
C ASP A 190 -26.86 13.31 10.42
N ILE A 191 -26.49 14.06 11.43
CA ILE A 191 -26.17 13.53 12.75
C ILE A 191 -27.41 12.94 13.41
N ASP A 192 -28.59 13.54 13.20
CA ASP A 192 -29.85 13.08 13.81
C ASP A 192 -30.25 11.70 13.24
N TRP A 193 -30.09 11.51 11.93
CA TRP A 193 -30.25 10.19 11.30
C TRP A 193 -29.31 9.16 11.93
N LEU A 194 -28.04 9.51 12.14
CA LEU A 194 -27.07 8.59 12.73
C LEU A 194 -27.45 8.19 14.15
N TYR A 195 -27.86 9.15 14.99
CA TYR A 195 -28.33 8.87 16.34
C TYR A 195 -29.56 7.95 16.36
N GLN A 196 -30.53 8.17 15.46
CA GLN A 196 -31.71 7.31 15.34
C GLN A 196 -31.32 5.88 14.98
N GLN A 197 -30.38 5.68 14.05
CA GLN A 197 -29.91 4.34 13.66
C GLN A 197 -29.19 3.63 14.82
N ILE A 198 -28.35 4.35 15.57
CA ILE A 198 -27.64 3.82 16.74
C ILE A 198 -28.61 3.41 17.84
N GLN A 199 -29.60 4.25 18.13
CA GLN A 199 -30.66 3.92 19.11
C GLN A 199 -31.52 2.73 18.67
N ALA A 200 -31.86 2.67 17.40
CA ALA A 200 -32.62 1.54 16.83
C ALA A 200 -31.85 0.21 16.96
N SER A 201 -30.51 0.28 17.00
CA SER A 201 -29.63 -0.88 17.22
C SER A 201 -29.43 -1.23 18.72
N GLY A 202 -30.15 -0.54 19.63
CA GLY A 202 -30.06 -0.80 21.07
C GLY A 202 -28.81 -0.25 21.75
N ILE A 203 -28.07 0.67 21.09
CA ILE A 203 -26.83 1.27 21.60
C ILE A 203 -27.16 2.64 22.21
N ASN A 204 -26.76 2.85 23.47
CA ASN A 204 -27.15 4.05 24.24
C ASN A 204 -26.28 5.29 23.99
N GLY A 205 -25.25 5.19 23.13
CA GLY A 205 -24.42 6.35 22.84
C GLY A 205 -23.25 6.07 21.89
N ILE A 206 -22.86 7.10 21.16
CA ILE A 206 -21.79 7.04 20.14
C ILE A 206 -20.46 6.57 20.71
N LYS A 207 -20.13 6.93 21.96
CA LYS A 207 -18.89 6.51 22.64
C LYS A 207 -18.76 4.99 22.86
N GLN A 208 -19.86 4.24 22.70
CA GLN A 208 -19.85 2.78 22.75
C GLN A 208 -19.51 2.15 21.40
N VAL A 209 -19.56 2.93 20.33
CA VAL A 209 -19.33 2.48 18.96
C VAL A 209 -17.84 2.57 18.66
N ALA A 210 -17.20 1.43 18.40
CA ALA A 210 -15.82 1.37 17.95
C ALA A 210 -15.73 1.77 16.48
N TYR A 211 -16.67 1.27 15.65
CA TYR A 211 -16.66 1.51 14.23
C TYR A 211 -18.07 1.49 13.62
N ALA A 212 -18.38 2.39 12.70
CA ALA A 212 -19.65 2.32 11.95
C ALA A 212 -19.48 2.75 10.49
N LEU A 213 -20.16 2.03 9.60
CA LEU A 213 -20.15 2.21 8.15
C LEU A 213 -21.57 2.36 7.62
N ILE A 214 -21.79 3.31 6.72
CA ILE A 214 -22.95 3.28 5.83
C ILE A 214 -22.62 2.37 4.66
N LEU A 215 -23.35 1.26 4.54
CA LEU A 215 -23.20 0.32 3.45
C LEU A 215 -23.76 0.88 2.12
N PRO A 216 -23.43 0.28 0.97
CA PRO A 216 -23.96 0.72 -0.33
C PRO A 216 -25.49 0.72 -0.45
N ASN A 217 -26.18 -0.09 0.35
CA ASN A 217 -27.64 -0.17 0.43
C ASN A 217 -28.26 0.79 1.46
N ASP A 218 -27.50 1.77 1.93
CA ASP A 218 -27.84 2.72 2.98
C ASP A 218 -28.13 2.14 4.37
N GLN A 219 -27.84 0.88 4.59
CA GLN A 219 -27.86 0.29 5.93
C GLN A 219 -26.64 0.71 6.73
N LEU A 220 -26.80 0.90 8.04
CA LEU A 220 -25.70 1.17 8.95
C LEU A 220 -25.17 -0.15 9.53
N TYR A 221 -23.89 -0.43 9.29
CA TYR A 221 -23.14 -1.45 10.04
C TYR A 221 -22.54 -0.78 11.29
N ILE A 222 -22.68 -1.42 12.45
CA ILE A 222 -22.15 -0.89 13.71
C ILE A 222 -21.38 -2.01 14.41
N ASP A 223 -20.19 -1.66 14.86
CA ASP A 223 -19.38 -2.46 15.77
C ASP A 223 -19.15 -1.67 17.07
N THR A 224 -19.18 -2.35 18.22
CA THR A 224 -19.05 -1.73 19.54
C THR A 224 -17.78 -2.17 20.22
N PHE A 225 -17.22 -1.35 21.15
CA PHE A 225 -16.04 -1.74 21.95
C PHE A 225 -16.29 -2.99 22.83
N LYS A 226 -17.55 -3.29 23.15
CA LYS A 226 -17.91 -4.49 23.92
C LYS A 226 -18.36 -5.58 22.97
N ASP A 227 -17.44 -6.46 22.61
CA ASP A 227 -17.74 -7.66 21.85
C ASP A 227 -18.62 -8.59 22.71
N GLN A 228 -19.84 -8.90 22.22
CA GLN A 228 -20.71 -9.88 22.89
C GLN A 228 -20.36 -11.31 22.48
N ILE A 229 -19.06 -11.59 22.33
CA ILE A 229 -18.56 -12.91 21.90
C ILE A 229 -18.23 -13.73 23.14
N ASN A 230 -19.02 -14.78 23.39
CA ASN A 230 -18.83 -15.66 24.56
C ASN A 230 -17.51 -16.45 24.51
N LYS A 231 -16.94 -16.70 23.33
CA LYS A 231 -15.68 -17.39 23.15
C LYS A 231 -14.93 -16.76 22.00
N LYS A 232 -13.85 -16.02 22.31
CA LYS A 232 -12.95 -15.49 21.27
C LYS A 232 -12.14 -16.65 20.68
N SER A 233 -12.06 -16.71 19.35
CA SER A 233 -11.12 -17.63 18.70
C SER A 233 -9.72 -17.03 18.81
N ASP A 234 -8.82 -17.76 19.46
CA ASP A 234 -7.41 -17.45 19.51
C ASP A 234 -6.69 -18.39 18.52
N MET A 235 -6.04 -17.83 17.52
CA MET A 235 -5.25 -18.60 16.54
C MET A 235 -3.77 -18.62 16.90
N GLY A 236 -3.36 -17.88 17.94
CA GLY A 236 -2.00 -17.86 18.46
C GLY A 236 -1.80 -18.86 19.60
N ASP A 237 -0.66 -19.56 19.62
CA ASP A 237 -0.22 -20.39 20.73
C ASP A 237 0.78 -19.68 21.65
N TYR A 238 1.05 -18.41 21.38
CA TYR A 238 1.99 -17.59 22.15
C TYR A 238 1.38 -17.19 23.50
N GLN A 239 2.02 -17.61 24.59
CA GLN A 239 1.58 -17.32 25.97
C GLN A 239 2.49 -16.33 26.70
N GLY A 240 3.37 -15.63 26.00
CA GLY A 240 4.28 -14.64 26.57
C GLY A 240 3.63 -13.26 26.82
N PRO A 241 4.34 -12.34 27.51
CA PRO A 241 3.89 -10.96 27.65
C PRO A 241 3.91 -10.23 26.31
N TYR A 242 2.85 -9.45 26.04
CA TYR A 242 2.78 -8.52 24.92
C TYR A 242 3.61 -7.28 25.20
#